data_023f91896ba02eb9759057cf5aa67a6c
#
_entry.id   023f91896ba02eb9759057cf5aa67a6c
#
_cell.length_a   1.000
_cell.length_b   1.000
_cell.length_c   1.000
_cell.angle_alpha   90.00
_cell.angle_beta   90.00
_cell.angle_gamma   90.00
#
_symmetry.space_group_name_H-M   'P 1'
#
loop_
_entity.id
_entity.type
_entity.pdbx_description
1 polymer ?
#
loop_
_entity_poly.entity_id
_entity_poly.type
_entity_poly.pdbx_seq_one_letter_code
_entity_poly.pdbx_strand_id
1 'polypeptide(L)'
;MHRRQPVAGRRESFTQAGYCYPEPTLFLSKARKGLALAKIITSVTGDSALTFDDVLLQPARSDVLPTAVDIRTRVTKDIALNLPILSSAMDTVTEAKMAIALAQAGGLGVIHRNLTIEQQAEQVRQVKHFESGMVVNPITIGPDATLGDALSLMDRYTISGIPVVANGGAGGRAKGKLVGIVTNRDVRFASNRAQPVRELMTSEGLVTVREGVSQEEAKRLLHQHRIEKLLVVDEFLNCIGLITVKDIEKAQLNPHAIKDEHGRLRVAAASTTGDDGFERSLALIDAGVDLLVIDTAHGHSVRVSEAVERVKRQSNSTRIVAGNVATAEAARALIEAGADAIKVGIGPGSICTTRVVAGVGVPQLAAVMACAEEGDRHGIPVIADGGIKFSGDLAKALAGGAACAMVGSLLAGTDESPGEVYLYQGRSYKSYRGMGSVGAMARGSADRYFQQEVNDQMKLVPEGIEGQVPYKGPAAGVLHQLAGGLRAAMGYTGAKDLETFRREATFVKISPAALAESHVHDVTITRESPNYRGR
;
A
#
# COMPACT_ATOMS: atom_id res chain seq x y z
N MET A 1 10.16 -93.40 -44.16
CA MET A 1 11.51 -93.85 -43.65
C MET A 1 12.31 -92.64 -43.17
N HIS A 2 12.81 -92.78 -42.05
CA HIS A 2 13.76 -92.12 -41.20
C HIS A 2 13.22 -91.24 -40.11
N ARG A 3 13.26 -91.84 -38.95
CA ARG A 3 13.21 -91.25 -37.58
C ARG A 3 14.49 -90.40 -37.36
N ARG A 4 14.35 -89.28 -36.71
CA ARG A 4 15.43 -88.77 -35.85
C ARG A 4 14.81 -88.25 -34.52
N GLN A 5 15.45 -88.62 -33.45
CA GLN A 5 15.13 -88.39 -32.06
C GLN A 5 15.45 -86.93 -31.64
N PRO A 6 14.92 -86.45 -30.49
CA PRO A 6 15.12 -85.06 -30.00
C PRO A 6 16.39 -84.91 -29.20
N VAL A 7 17.09 -83.79 -29.39
CA VAL A 7 18.22 -83.35 -28.60
C VAL A 7 17.71 -82.46 -27.47
N ALA A 8 18.04 -82.84 -26.23
CA ALA A 8 17.77 -82.08 -25.02
C ALA A 8 18.54 -80.74 -25.01
N GLY A 9 17.85 -79.62 -25.06
CA GLY A 9 18.37 -78.28 -24.90
C GLY A 9 18.10 -77.80 -23.46
N ARG A 10 19.15 -77.41 -22.75
CA ARG A 10 19.17 -76.83 -21.40
C ARG A 10 18.21 -75.62 -21.30
N ARG A 11 17.38 -75.60 -20.27
CA ARG A 11 16.66 -74.39 -19.83
C ARG A 11 17.64 -73.50 -19.06
N GLU A 12 18.06 -72.39 -19.65
CA GLU A 12 18.61 -71.29 -18.91
C GLU A 12 17.48 -70.46 -18.31
N SER A 13 17.47 -70.39 -16.99
CA SER A 13 16.56 -69.55 -16.22
C SER A 13 16.96 -68.10 -16.38
N PHE A 14 16.21 -67.30 -17.17
CA PHE A 14 16.30 -65.85 -17.12
C PHE A 14 15.65 -65.38 -15.81
N THR A 15 16.48 -65.00 -14.87
CA THR A 15 16.10 -64.19 -13.72
C THR A 15 15.69 -62.81 -14.24
N GLN A 16 14.40 -62.49 -14.10
CA GLN A 16 13.92 -61.11 -14.24
C GLN A 16 14.63 -60.22 -13.25
N ALA A 17 15.52 -59.34 -13.73
CA ALA A 17 15.99 -58.23 -12.97
C ALA A 17 14.82 -57.28 -12.71
N GLY A 18 14.32 -57.33 -11.47
CA GLY A 18 13.35 -56.36 -10.97
C GLY A 18 13.97 -54.94 -11.01
N TYR A 19 13.44 -54.10 -11.89
CA TYR A 19 13.67 -52.69 -11.76
C TYR A 19 12.96 -52.21 -10.48
N CYS A 20 13.74 -52.08 -9.43
CA CYS A 20 13.33 -51.33 -8.24
C CYS A 20 13.22 -49.87 -8.64
N TYR A 21 11.97 -49.36 -8.85
CA TYR A 21 11.73 -47.94 -8.84
C TYR A 21 11.97 -47.46 -7.40
N PRO A 22 12.82 -46.43 -7.19
CA PRO A 22 12.90 -45.84 -5.86
C PRO A 22 11.55 -45.23 -5.55
N GLU A 23 10.96 -45.61 -4.43
CA GLU A 23 9.83 -44.90 -3.84
C GLU A 23 10.15 -43.41 -3.79
N PRO A 24 9.15 -42.54 -4.08
CA PRO A 24 9.37 -41.11 -3.91
C PRO A 24 9.68 -40.86 -2.43
N THR A 25 10.94 -40.63 -2.14
CA THR A 25 11.38 -40.14 -0.85
C THR A 25 10.64 -38.84 -0.60
N LEU A 26 9.57 -38.92 0.18
CA LEU A 26 9.03 -37.77 0.89
C LEU A 26 10.20 -37.20 1.70
N PHE A 27 10.82 -36.14 1.21
CA PHE A 27 11.62 -35.26 2.04
C PHE A 27 10.65 -34.59 3.02
N LEU A 28 10.27 -35.32 4.06
CA LEU A 28 9.80 -34.76 5.30
C LEU A 28 11.00 -34.02 5.90
N SER A 29 11.18 -32.76 5.50
CA SER A 29 12.04 -31.86 6.27
C SER A 29 11.49 -31.88 7.69
N LYS A 30 12.33 -32.32 8.64
CA LYS A 30 12.01 -32.27 10.07
C LYS A 30 11.48 -30.90 10.37
N ALA A 31 10.17 -30.79 10.63
CA ALA A 31 9.51 -29.56 11.01
C ALA A 31 10.20 -29.01 12.25
N ARG A 32 10.98 -27.96 12.07
CA ARG A 32 11.34 -27.05 13.16
C ARG A 32 10.02 -26.40 13.59
N LYS A 33 9.68 -26.49 14.86
CA LYS A 33 8.54 -25.81 15.47
C LYS A 33 8.69 -24.31 15.23
N GLY A 34 7.83 -23.75 14.38
CA GLY A 34 7.78 -22.36 14.01
C GLY A 34 7.86 -22.17 12.49
N LEU A 35 6.80 -21.67 11.87
CA LEU A 35 6.67 -21.18 10.49
C LEU A 35 6.47 -22.28 9.42
N ALA A 36 5.21 -22.68 9.26
CA ALA A 36 4.79 -23.40 8.06
C ALA A 36 4.24 -22.35 7.06
N LEU A 37 4.99 -22.12 5.98
CA LEU A 37 4.49 -21.42 4.79
C LEU A 37 3.58 -22.36 3.98
N ALA A 38 2.75 -21.77 3.10
CA ALA A 38 1.94 -22.52 2.17
C ALA A 38 2.77 -23.53 1.38
N LYS A 39 2.27 -24.77 1.29
CA LYS A 39 2.98 -25.85 0.60
C LYS A 39 2.76 -25.77 -0.92
N ILE A 40 3.85 -25.92 -1.69
CA ILE A 40 3.74 -26.18 -3.13
C ILE A 40 3.72 -27.69 -3.33
N ILE A 41 2.66 -28.19 -3.96
CA ILE A 41 2.61 -29.56 -4.45
C ILE A 41 3.30 -29.56 -5.82
N THR A 42 4.51 -30.09 -5.89
CA THR A 42 5.26 -30.23 -7.14
C THR A 42 4.74 -31.42 -7.95
N SER A 43 4.69 -31.28 -9.28
CA SER A 43 4.50 -32.42 -10.18
C SER A 43 5.79 -33.22 -10.33
N VAL A 44 5.69 -34.41 -10.90
CA VAL A 44 6.78 -35.39 -11.14
C VAL A 44 7.98 -34.82 -11.93
N THR A 45 7.91 -33.60 -12.46
CA THR A 45 8.88 -33.03 -13.41
C THR A 45 9.85 -32.01 -12.80
N GLY A 46 9.92 -31.85 -11.46
CA GLY A 46 10.95 -31.08 -10.79
C GLY A 46 10.56 -29.64 -10.40
N ASP A 47 11.45 -28.99 -9.68
CA ASP A 47 11.27 -27.65 -9.11
C ASP A 47 11.46 -26.56 -10.19
N SER A 48 10.39 -25.81 -10.48
CA SER A 48 10.44 -24.61 -11.30
C SER A 48 10.13 -23.40 -10.43
N ALA A 49 10.80 -22.27 -10.67
CA ALA A 49 10.41 -21.01 -10.07
C ALA A 49 9.04 -20.60 -10.64
N LEU A 50 8.06 -20.40 -9.75
CA LEU A 50 6.66 -20.23 -10.12
C LEU A 50 6.20 -18.77 -9.98
N THR A 51 5.30 -18.36 -10.88
CA THR A 51 4.53 -17.13 -10.73
C THR A 51 3.06 -17.43 -10.40
N PHE A 52 2.21 -16.39 -10.27
CA PHE A 52 0.80 -16.58 -9.91
C PHE A 52 0.01 -17.38 -10.94
N ASP A 53 0.37 -17.27 -12.22
CA ASP A 53 -0.30 -18.00 -13.31
C ASP A 53 0.05 -19.50 -13.34
N ASP A 54 1.10 -19.92 -12.65
CA ASP A 54 1.56 -21.32 -12.65
C ASP A 54 0.87 -22.19 -11.58
N VAL A 55 0.07 -21.58 -10.71
CA VAL A 55 -0.56 -22.28 -9.59
C VAL A 55 -2.01 -21.85 -9.37
N LEU A 56 -2.79 -22.76 -8.76
CA LEU A 56 -4.07 -22.45 -8.12
C LEU A 56 -4.02 -22.81 -6.63
N LEU A 57 -4.88 -22.18 -5.83
CA LEU A 57 -5.13 -22.60 -4.45
C LEU A 57 -6.05 -23.82 -4.45
N GLN A 58 -5.65 -24.87 -3.75
CA GLN A 58 -6.45 -26.08 -3.61
C GLN A 58 -7.60 -25.82 -2.64
N PRO A 59 -8.87 -26.09 -3.01
CA PRO A 59 -9.98 -26.05 -2.08
C PRO A 59 -9.79 -27.04 -0.93
N ALA A 60 -10.20 -26.65 0.28
CA ALA A 60 -10.11 -27.48 1.47
C ALA A 60 -11.47 -27.55 2.18
N ARG A 61 -11.60 -28.43 3.18
CA ARG A 61 -12.78 -28.44 4.04
C ARG A 61 -12.90 -27.08 4.74
N SER A 62 -14.06 -26.47 4.66
CA SER A 62 -14.32 -25.15 5.24
C SER A 62 -15.63 -25.15 6.03
N ASP A 63 -15.57 -24.51 7.19
CA ASP A 63 -16.73 -24.11 7.99
C ASP A 63 -16.80 -22.57 8.11
N VAL A 64 -15.97 -21.85 7.33
CA VAL A 64 -15.83 -20.40 7.36
C VAL A 64 -16.57 -19.75 6.20
N LEU A 65 -17.52 -18.87 6.49
CA LEU A 65 -18.18 -18.06 5.48
C LEU A 65 -17.28 -16.89 5.05
N PRO A 66 -17.24 -16.52 3.76
CA PRO A 66 -16.43 -15.38 3.27
C PRO A 66 -16.69 -14.07 4.00
N THR A 67 -17.91 -13.86 4.50
CA THR A 67 -18.31 -12.66 5.29
C THR A 67 -17.73 -12.64 6.71
N ALA A 68 -17.35 -13.79 7.25
CA ALA A 68 -16.80 -13.94 8.60
C ALA A 68 -15.26 -13.95 8.63
N VAL A 69 -14.62 -13.92 7.47
CA VAL A 69 -13.15 -13.96 7.35
C VAL A 69 -12.52 -12.65 7.79
N ASP A 70 -11.46 -12.73 8.60
CA ASP A 70 -10.63 -11.60 8.99
C ASP A 70 -9.44 -11.43 8.03
N ILE A 71 -9.42 -10.32 7.29
CA ILE A 71 -8.35 -9.98 6.34
C ILE A 71 -7.37 -8.93 6.89
N ARG A 72 -7.43 -8.61 8.18
CA ARG A 72 -6.51 -7.66 8.82
C ARG A 72 -5.10 -8.22 8.83
N THR A 73 -4.12 -7.31 8.69
CA THR A 73 -2.71 -7.64 8.61
C THR A 73 -1.85 -6.56 9.25
N ARG A 74 -0.52 -6.69 9.11
CA ARG A 74 0.45 -5.67 9.50
C ARG A 74 1.42 -5.42 8.36
N VAL A 75 1.69 -4.15 8.06
CA VAL A 75 2.73 -3.76 7.09
C VAL A 75 4.10 -3.65 7.75
N THR A 76 4.15 -3.33 9.03
CA THR A 76 5.31 -3.42 9.94
C THR A 76 4.85 -4.01 11.27
N LYS A 77 5.76 -4.25 12.21
CA LYS A 77 5.39 -4.74 13.55
C LYS A 77 4.31 -3.87 14.24
N ASP A 78 4.35 -2.56 13.99
CA ASP A 78 3.51 -1.57 14.70
C ASP A 78 2.39 -0.98 13.85
N ILE A 79 2.44 -1.10 12.52
CA ILE A 79 1.43 -0.55 11.63
C ILE A 79 0.49 -1.65 11.16
N ALA A 80 -0.70 -1.69 11.75
CA ALA A 80 -1.78 -2.59 11.35
C ALA A 80 -2.56 -2.02 10.16
N LEU A 81 -3.04 -2.90 9.28
CA LEU A 81 -3.95 -2.59 8.17
C LEU A 81 -5.22 -3.44 8.30
N ASN A 82 -6.37 -2.84 7.98
CA ASN A 82 -7.65 -3.54 7.90
C ASN A 82 -7.89 -4.18 6.53
N LEU A 83 -7.11 -3.76 5.52
CA LEU A 83 -7.10 -4.28 4.16
C LEU A 83 -5.64 -4.51 3.74
N PRO A 84 -5.22 -5.73 3.31
CA PRO A 84 -3.83 -6.05 3.02
C PRO A 84 -3.34 -5.50 1.66
N ILE A 85 -3.69 -4.25 1.35
CA ILE A 85 -3.42 -3.61 0.06
C ILE A 85 -2.71 -2.27 0.26
N LEU A 86 -1.61 -2.10 -0.50
CA LEU A 86 -0.93 -0.83 -0.68
C LEU A 86 -1.09 -0.36 -2.13
N SER A 87 -1.16 0.96 -2.36
CA SER A 87 -1.04 1.49 -3.72
C SER A 87 0.41 1.82 -4.06
N SER A 88 0.79 1.52 -5.31
CA SER A 88 2.18 1.67 -5.79
C SER A 88 2.63 3.13 -5.83
N ALA A 89 3.91 3.36 -5.50
CA ALA A 89 4.56 4.66 -5.54
C ALA A 89 4.87 5.11 -6.98
N MET A 90 3.83 5.29 -7.79
CA MET A 90 3.93 5.65 -9.20
C MET A 90 3.17 6.93 -9.49
N ASP A 91 3.73 7.79 -10.36
CA ASP A 91 3.17 9.11 -10.68
C ASP A 91 1.87 9.08 -11.49
N THR A 92 1.40 7.89 -11.84
CA THR A 92 0.08 7.63 -12.43
C THR A 92 -0.84 6.79 -11.51
N VAL A 93 -0.45 6.60 -10.25
CA VAL A 93 -1.21 5.78 -9.29
C VAL A 93 -1.50 6.53 -7.99
N THR A 94 -0.47 7.02 -7.28
CA THR A 94 -0.64 7.45 -5.88
C THR A 94 -0.14 8.86 -5.62
N GLU A 95 -1.09 9.76 -5.45
CA GLU A 95 -0.95 11.05 -4.78
C GLU A 95 -1.90 11.11 -3.57
N ALA A 96 -2.06 12.29 -2.94
CA ALA A 96 -2.86 12.45 -1.72
C ALA A 96 -4.29 11.89 -1.83
N LYS A 97 -4.99 12.08 -2.96
CA LYS A 97 -6.34 11.58 -3.17
C LYS A 97 -6.42 10.05 -3.06
N MET A 98 -5.53 9.33 -3.74
CA MET A 98 -5.45 7.88 -3.67
C MET A 98 -5.02 7.42 -2.28
N ALA A 99 -4.04 8.09 -1.65
CA ALA A 99 -3.58 7.74 -0.30
C ALA A 99 -4.71 7.88 0.73
N ILE A 100 -5.54 8.91 0.62
CA ILE A 100 -6.74 9.11 1.44
C ILE A 100 -7.73 7.96 1.24
N ALA A 101 -8.08 7.65 -0.02
CA ALA A 101 -9.05 6.60 -0.34
C ALA A 101 -8.59 5.22 0.18
N LEU A 102 -7.30 4.91 0.03
CA LEU A 102 -6.73 3.67 0.58
C LEU A 102 -6.81 3.63 2.11
N ALA A 103 -6.40 4.71 2.79
CA ALA A 103 -6.42 4.78 4.25
C ALA A 103 -7.84 4.66 4.80
N GLN A 104 -8.83 5.28 4.16
CA GLN A 104 -10.26 5.16 4.49
C GLN A 104 -10.78 3.72 4.31
N ALA A 105 -10.33 3.02 3.27
CA ALA A 105 -10.68 1.63 3.02
C ALA A 105 -9.94 0.63 3.92
N GLY A 106 -8.96 1.08 4.70
CA GLY A 106 -8.18 0.22 5.60
C GLY A 106 -6.83 -0.24 5.04
N GLY A 107 -6.47 0.18 3.83
CA GLY A 107 -5.16 -0.03 3.20
C GLY A 107 -4.20 1.15 3.41
N LEU A 108 -3.11 1.22 2.65
CA LEU A 108 -2.11 2.27 2.79
C LEU A 108 -1.62 2.79 1.43
N GLY A 109 -1.74 4.09 1.20
CA GLY A 109 -1.21 4.73 -0.01
C GLY A 109 0.26 5.10 0.13
N VAL A 110 1.06 4.81 -0.92
CA VAL A 110 2.48 5.22 -0.98
C VAL A 110 2.64 6.33 -1.99
N ILE A 111 2.80 7.57 -1.53
CA ILE A 111 2.96 8.75 -2.38
C ILE A 111 4.27 8.65 -3.16
N HIS A 112 4.20 8.85 -4.48
CA HIS A 112 5.35 8.77 -5.37
C HIS A 112 6.32 9.93 -5.18
N ARG A 113 7.57 9.77 -5.64
CA ARG A 113 8.65 10.76 -5.49
C ARG A 113 8.98 11.59 -6.75
N ASN A 114 8.25 11.42 -7.87
CA ASN A 114 8.35 12.28 -9.05
C ASN A 114 7.71 13.66 -8.80
N LEU A 115 8.08 14.27 -7.69
CA LEU A 115 7.67 15.57 -7.15
C LEU A 115 8.88 16.23 -6.53
N THR A 116 8.88 17.55 -6.36
CA THR A 116 9.88 18.17 -5.49
C THR A 116 9.72 17.67 -4.06
N ILE A 117 10.73 17.84 -3.22
CA ILE A 117 10.69 17.44 -1.81
C ILE A 117 9.51 18.13 -1.10
N GLU A 118 9.33 19.43 -1.34
CA GLU A 118 8.27 20.25 -0.74
C GLU A 118 6.89 19.82 -1.22
N GLN A 119 6.72 19.53 -2.51
CA GLN A 119 5.46 19.08 -3.07
C GLN A 119 5.05 17.72 -2.49
N GLN A 120 5.99 16.78 -2.37
CA GLN A 120 5.71 15.47 -1.80
C GLN A 120 5.39 15.57 -0.30
N ALA A 121 6.13 16.37 0.45
CA ALA A 121 5.85 16.64 1.86
C ALA A 121 4.48 17.29 2.06
N GLU A 122 4.06 18.19 1.16
CA GLU A 122 2.71 18.79 1.19
C GLU A 122 1.63 17.76 0.91
N GLN A 123 1.83 16.81 -0.01
CA GLN A 123 0.92 15.70 -0.23
C GLN A 123 0.75 14.85 1.04
N VAL A 124 1.84 14.58 1.78
CA VAL A 124 1.78 13.87 3.08
C VAL A 124 0.94 14.68 4.06
N ARG A 125 1.19 16.00 4.20
CA ARG A 125 0.41 16.87 5.11
C ARG A 125 -1.07 16.89 4.74
N GLN A 126 -1.44 16.90 3.46
CA GLN A 126 -2.83 16.83 2.99
C GLN A 126 -3.52 15.57 3.50
N VAL A 127 -2.87 14.39 3.42
CA VAL A 127 -3.43 13.15 3.96
C VAL A 127 -3.58 13.23 5.47
N LYS A 128 -2.54 13.72 6.19
CA LYS A 128 -2.57 13.84 7.66
C LYS A 128 -3.63 14.82 8.16
N HIS A 129 -3.99 15.82 7.36
CA HIS A 129 -5.06 16.77 7.69
C HIS A 129 -6.46 16.31 7.31
N PHE A 130 -6.55 15.30 6.44
CA PHE A 130 -7.82 14.76 6.02
C PHE A 130 -8.37 13.80 7.09
N GLU A 131 -9.56 14.07 7.63
CA GLU A 131 -10.23 13.24 8.67
C GLU A 131 -9.45 13.05 9.98
N SER A 132 -8.70 14.02 10.41
CA SER A 132 -8.25 14.00 11.79
C SER A 132 -9.48 14.17 12.67
N GLY A 133 -9.93 13.14 13.39
CA GLY A 133 -11.07 13.24 14.32
C GLY A 133 -10.90 14.39 15.33
N MET A 134 -9.66 14.87 15.49
CA MET A 134 -9.24 16.12 16.10
C MET A 134 -8.14 16.72 15.22
N VAL A 135 -8.30 17.93 14.72
CA VAL A 135 -7.24 18.68 14.06
C VAL A 135 -6.20 19.07 15.12
N VAL A 136 -5.10 18.34 15.19
CA VAL A 136 -3.97 18.66 16.10
C VAL A 136 -3.19 19.84 15.53
N ASN A 137 -2.81 20.81 16.40
CA ASN A 137 -2.14 22.05 16.00
C ASN A 137 -2.90 22.79 14.87
N PRO A 138 -4.16 23.22 15.12
CA PRO A 138 -4.96 23.88 14.08
C PRO A 138 -4.29 25.15 13.60
N ILE A 139 -4.70 25.59 12.42
CA ILE A 139 -4.36 26.96 11.96
C ILE A 139 -5.00 27.92 12.96
N THR A 140 -4.23 28.84 13.49
CA THR A 140 -4.64 29.84 14.47
C THR A 140 -4.38 31.25 13.95
N ILE A 141 -5.06 32.24 14.50
CA ILE A 141 -4.88 33.65 14.18
C ILE A 141 -4.84 34.48 15.47
N GLY A 142 -4.21 35.65 15.42
CA GLY A 142 -4.22 36.57 16.54
C GLY A 142 -5.45 37.46 16.57
N PRO A 143 -5.83 38.03 17.76
CA PRO A 143 -6.99 38.91 17.88
C PRO A 143 -6.82 40.23 17.11
N ASP A 144 -5.59 40.67 16.87
CA ASP A 144 -5.24 41.92 16.16
C ASP A 144 -5.07 41.73 14.66
N ALA A 145 -5.11 40.51 14.15
CA ALA A 145 -5.12 40.21 12.73
C ALA A 145 -6.42 40.72 12.08
N THR A 146 -6.41 40.93 10.79
CA THR A 146 -7.55 41.51 10.06
C THR A 146 -8.51 40.46 9.55
N LEU A 147 -9.76 40.87 9.24
CA LEU A 147 -10.72 40.05 8.51
C LEU A 147 -10.12 39.55 7.18
N GLY A 148 -9.33 40.38 6.49
CA GLY A 148 -8.65 40.00 5.25
C GLY A 148 -7.71 38.82 5.44
N ASP A 149 -6.94 38.80 6.54
CA ASP A 149 -6.06 37.68 6.91
C ASP A 149 -6.86 36.44 7.22
N ALA A 150 -7.93 36.54 8.00
CA ALA A 150 -8.80 35.42 8.34
C ALA A 150 -9.44 34.77 7.10
N LEU A 151 -9.98 35.58 6.17
CA LEU A 151 -10.56 35.08 4.90
C LEU A 151 -9.49 34.41 4.02
N SER A 152 -8.29 34.99 3.93
CA SER A 152 -7.19 34.43 3.16
C SER A 152 -6.75 33.06 3.71
N LEU A 153 -6.73 32.90 5.05
CA LEU A 153 -6.46 31.61 5.68
C LEU A 153 -7.58 30.59 5.44
N MET A 154 -8.85 31.02 5.54
CA MET A 154 -10.01 30.15 5.29
C MET A 154 -9.98 29.61 3.87
N ASP A 155 -9.71 30.47 2.87
CA ASP A 155 -9.61 30.07 1.46
C ASP A 155 -8.38 29.16 1.22
N ARG A 156 -7.21 29.58 1.67
CA ARG A 156 -5.96 28.86 1.47
C ARG A 156 -5.97 27.45 2.03
N TYR A 157 -6.57 27.27 3.21
CA TYR A 157 -6.62 25.97 3.90
C TYR A 157 -7.96 25.27 3.79
N THR A 158 -8.94 25.85 3.07
CA THR A 158 -10.30 25.30 2.90
C THR A 158 -10.96 24.99 4.25
N ILE A 159 -10.82 25.91 5.22
CA ILE A 159 -11.35 25.79 6.58
C ILE A 159 -12.45 26.80 6.85
N SER A 160 -13.44 26.42 7.65
CA SER A 160 -14.63 27.23 7.96
C SER A 160 -14.59 27.87 9.36
N GLY A 161 -13.43 27.84 10.02
CA GLY A 161 -13.26 28.49 11.32
C GLY A 161 -11.83 28.32 11.84
N ILE A 162 -11.37 29.34 12.53
CA ILE A 162 -9.98 29.49 12.98
C ILE A 162 -10.00 29.82 14.48
N PRO A 163 -9.38 29.02 15.36
CA PRO A 163 -9.16 29.40 16.75
C PRO A 163 -8.31 30.69 16.83
N VAL A 164 -8.71 31.60 17.71
CA VAL A 164 -7.98 32.83 17.98
C VAL A 164 -7.16 32.66 19.24
N VAL A 165 -5.83 32.88 19.13
CA VAL A 165 -4.88 32.73 20.25
C VAL A 165 -4.16 34.04 20.51
N ALA A 166 -3.86 34.32 21.78
CA ALA A 166 -3.33 35.60 22.23
C ALA A 166 -2.08 36.09 21.44
N ASN A 167 -1.21 35.16 21.03
CA ASN A 167 0.04 35.45 20.32
C ASN A 167 0.05 34.95 18.87
N GLY A 168 -1.13 34.86 18.20
CA GLY A 168 -1.30 34.19 16.91
C GLY A 168 -0.80 34.95 15.68
N GLY A 169 -0.50 36.25 15.77
CA GLY A 169 -0.06 37.06 14.61
C GLY A 169 -1.10 37.07 13.48
N ALA A 170 -0.64 37.29 12.23
CA ALA A 170 -1.47 37.33 11.02
C ALA A 170 -1.92 35.92 10.54
N GLY A 171 -1.56 34.88 11.27
CA GLY A 171 -1.98 33.51 11.02
C GLY A 171 -0.84 32.53 10.86
N GLY A 172 -1.07 31.31 11.26
CA GLY A 172 -0.09 30.23 11.25
C GLY A 172 -0.50 29.11 12.22
N ARG A 173 0.46 28.29 12.62
CA ARG A 173 0.28 27.24 13.65
C ARG A 173 0.89 27.66 14.98
N ALA A 174 0.52 28.82 15.47
CA ALA A 174 1.04 29.32 16.74
C ALA A 174 0.32 28.61 17.90
N LYS A 175 1.10 28.05 18.82
CA LYS A 175 0.59 27.60 20.11
C LYS A 175 0.41 28.85 21.01
N GLY A 176 -0.77 29.00 21.58
CA GLY A 176 -1.04 30.12 22.46
C GLY A 176 -2.34 29.96 23.22
N LYS A 177 -2.51 30.79 24.27
CA LYS A 177 -3.73 30.80 25.07
C LYS A 177 -4.94 31.13 24.19
N LEU A 178 -5.94 30.26 24.21
CA LEU A 178 -7.19 30.44 23.48
C LEU A 178 -7.93 31.68 24.00
N VAL A 179 -8.30 32.60 23.09
CA VAL A 179 -9.06 33.81 23.41
C VAL A 179 -10.38 33.92 22.63
N GLY A 180 -10.56 33.10 21.59
CA GLY A 180 -11.80 33.11 20.80
C GLY A 180 -11.77 32.10 19.66
N ILE A 181 -12.82 32.16 18.84
CA ILE A 181 -12.91 31.47 17.56
C ILE A 181 -13.59 32.39 16.55
N VAL A 182 -13.06 32.44 15.31
CA VAL A 182 -13.73 33.12 14.18
C VAL A 182 -14.16 32.06 13.17
N THR A 183 -15.42 32.10 12.76
CA THR A 183 -16.03 31.13 11.83
C THR A 183 -16.66 31.82 10.63
N ASN A 184 -17.00 31.04 9.59
CA ASN A 184 -17.74 31.55 8.44
C ASN A 184 -19.05 32.27 8.83
N ARG A 185 -19.67 31.93 9.97
CA ARG A 185 -20.89 32.58 10.46
C ARG A 185 -20.56 34.01 10.91
N ASP A 186 -19.44 34.20 11.58
CA ASP A 186 -19.02 35.49 12.14
C ASP A 186 -18.60 36.48 11.05
N VAL A 187 -17.99 35.98 9.95
CA VAL A 187 -17.46 36.81 8.86
C VAL A 187 -18.41 36.98 7.66
N ARG A 188 -19.54 36.25 7.64
CA ARG A 188 -20.44 36.17 6.46
C ARG A 188 -20.91 37.51 5.91
N PHE A 189 -21.17 38.46 6.79
CA PHE A 189 -21.71 39.80 6.43
C PHE A 189 -20.71 40.91 6.74
N ALA A 190 -19.52 40.61 7.17
CA ALA A 190 -18.48 41.60 7.43
C ALA A 190 -17.83 42.06 6.11
N SER A 191 -17.88 43.36 5.84
CA SER A 191 -17.39 43.97 4.60
C SER A 191 -16.05 44.70 4.74
N ASN A 192 -15.71 45.15 5.95
CA ASN A 192 -14.46 45.86 6.20
C ASN A 192 -13.31 44.90 6.40
N ARG A 193 -12.51 44.67 5.36
CA ARG A 193 -11.36 43.75 5.41
C ARG A 193 -10.26 44.16 6.40
N ALA A 194 -10.18 45.41 6.81
CA ALA A 194 -9.22 45.90 7.80
C ALA A 194 -9.73 45.75 9.25
N GLN A 195 -10.96 45.27 9.46
CA GLN A 195 -11.54 45.09 10.79
C GLN A 195 -10.76 44.02 11.57
N PRO A 196 -10.36 44.29 12.85
CA PRO A 196 -9.64 43.31 13.66
C PRO A 196 -10.53 42.12 14.01
N VAL A 197 -9.92 40.92 14.02
CA VAL A 197 -10.58 39.64 14.34
C VAL A 197 -11.25 39.67 15.72
N ARG A 198 -10.68 40.38 16.70
CA ARG A 198 -11.26 40.50 18.06
C ARG A 198 -12.67 41.09 18.10
N GLU A 199 -13.03 41.88 17.09
CA GLU A 199 -14.38 42.48 17.00
C GLU A 199 -15.40 41.55 16.33
N LEU A 200 -14.93 40.49 15.68
CA LEU A 200 -15.75 39.53 14.92
C LEU A 200 -15.81 38.15 15.60
N MET A 201 -14.77 37.80 16.37
CA MET A 201 -14.67 36.47 16.98
C MET A 201 -15.72 36.26 18.09
N THR A 202 -16.13 35.03 18.28
CA THR A 202 -16.82 34.60 19.50
C THR A 202 -15.76 34.41 20.59
N SER A 203 -15.83 35.19 21.68
CA SER A 203 -14.91 35.14 22.82
C SER A 203 -15.56 34.67 24.11
N GLU A 204 -16.90 34.81 24.23
CA GLU A 204 -17.65 34.40 25.39
C GLU A 204 -18.37 33.06 25.15
N GLY A 205 -18.51 32.25 26.21
CA GLY A 205 -19.21 30.97 26.10
C GLY A 205 -18.49 29.91 25.25
N LEU A 206 -17.16 30.01 25.11
CA LEU A 206 -16.36 29.04 24.39
C LEU A 206 -16.48 27.67 25.02
N VAL A 207 -16.92 26.69 24.23
CA VAL A 207 -16.96 25.28 24.67
C VAL A 207 -15.62 24.64 24.35
N THR A 208 -14.93 24.19 25.39
CA THR A 208 -13.61 23.58 25.28
C THR A 208 -13.60 22.20 25.93
N VAL A 209 -12.71 21.34 25.46
CA VAL A 209 -12.44 20.01 26.04
C VAL A 209 -10.94 19.80 26.19
N ARG A 210 -10.57 18.81 27.00
CA ARG A 210 -9.19 18.38 27.16
C ARG A 210 -8.83 17.35 26.08
N GLU A 211 -7.53 17.15 25.89
CA GLU A 211 -7.00 16.07 25.07
C GLU A 211 -7.51 14.71 25.58
N GLY A 212 -7.83 13.79 24.66
CA GLY A 212 -8.36 12.46 25.00
C GLY A 212 -9.88 12.39 25.20
N VAL A 213 -10.65 13.46 24.93
CA VAL A 213 -12.12 13.41 24.94
C VAL A 213 -12.64 12.33 23.98
N SER A 214 -13.61 11.52 24.43
CA SER A 214 -14.23 10.50 23.59
C SER A 214 -15.08 11.13 22.47
N GLN A 215 -15.21 10.41 21.33
CA GLN A 215 -16.06 10.88 20.22
C GLN A 215 -17.52 11.08 20.64
N GLU A 216 -18.03 10.21 21.52
CA GLU A 216 -19.41 10.32 22.04
C GLU A 216 -19.59 11.57 22.88
N GLU A 217 -18.66 11.89 23.73
CA GLU A 217 -18.69 13.11 24.54
C GLU A 217 -18.53 14.35 23.67
N ALA A 218 -17.61 14.33 22.70
CA ALA A 218 -17.46 15.43 21.75
C ALA A 218 -18.76 15.66 20.95
N LYS A 219 -19.41 14.59 20.46
CA LYS A 219 -20.70 14.65 19.76
C LYS A 219 -21.79 15.22 20.65
N ARG A 220 -21.86 14.78 21.90
CA ARG A 220 -22.82 15.27 22.88
C ARG A 220 -22.69 16.78 23.11
N LEU A 221 -21.45 17.27 23.29
CA LEU A 221 -21.17 18.70 23.49
C LEU A 221 -21.49 19.55 22.26
N LEU A 222 -21.08 19.08 21.06
CA LEU A 222 -21.41 19.76 19.80
C LEU A 222 -22.92 19.91 19.63
N HIS A 223 -23.70 18.86 19.90
CA HIS A 223 -25.15 18.87 19.83
C HIS A 223 -25.79 19.74 20.90
N GLN A 224 -25.38 19.60 22.17
CA GLN A 224 -25.92 20.34 23.33
C GLN A 224 -25.75 21.86 23.15
N HIS A 225 -24.56 22.28 22.68
CA HIS A 225 -24.24 23.70 22.51
C HIS A 225 -24.57 24.22 21.09
N ARG A 226 -25.10 23.36 20.19
CA ARG A 226 -25.43 23.71 18.79
C ARG A 226 -24.27 24.34 18.03
N ILE A 227 -23.06 23.85 18.26
CA ILE A 227 -21.82 24.30 17.62
C ILE A 227 -21.30 23.25 16.64
N GLU A 228 -20.59 23.68 15.61
CA GLU A 228 -19.97 22.79 14.61
C GLU A 228 -18.51 22.47 14.92
N LYS A 229 -17.91 23.18 15.87
CA LYS A 229 -16.50 23.10 16.20
C LYS A 229 -16.30 23.12 17.71
N LEU A 230 -15.53 22.17 18.21
CA LEU A 230 -15.20 22.02 19.63
C LEU A 230 -13.69 22.22 19.79
N LEU A 231 -13.31 23.18 20.60
CA LEU A 231 -11.92 23.57 20.83
C LEU A 231 -11.27 22.62 21.85
N VAL A 232 -10.08 22.12 21.53
CA VAL A 232 -9.31 21.26 22.45
C VAL A 232 -8.15 22.07 23.00
N VAL A 233 -8.04 22.07 24.34
CA VAL A 233 -7.04 22.86 25.05
C VAL A 233 -6.22 22.00 26.01
N ASP A 234 -4.98 22.43 26.28
CA ASP A 234 -4.12 21.85 27.31
C ASP A 234 -4.47 22.38 28.74
N GLU A 235 -3.68 21.99 29.72
CA GLU A 235 -3.87 22.41 31.14
C GLU A 235 -3.74 23.93 31.33
N PHE A 236 -3.00 24.60 30.43
CA PHE A 236 -2.76 26.06 30.47
C PHE A 236 -3.74 26.84 29.57
N LEU A 237 -4.79 26.18 29.05
CA LEU A 237 -5.75 26.74 28.10
C LEU A 237 -5.14 27.15 26.74
N ASN A 238 -4.00 26.59 26.38
CA ASN A 238 -3.51 26.78 25.01
C ASN A 238 -4.31 25.91 24.03
N CYS A 239 -4.62 26.44 22.86
CA CYS A 239 -5.30 25.70 21.82
C CYS A 239 -4.36 24.65 21.22
N ILE A 240 -4.68 23.37 21.43
CA ILE A 240 -3.91 22.23 20.91
C ILE A 240 -4.65 21.48 19.82
N GLY A 241 -5.96 21.66 19.72
CA GLY A 241 -6.78 20.92 18.77
C GLY A 241 -8.13 21.55 18.47
N LEU A 242 -8.79 21.02 17.44
CA LEU A 242 -10.14 21.37 17.02
C LEU A 242 -10.86 20.09 16.52
N ILE A 243 -12.05 19.82 17.06
CA ILE A 243 -12.94 18.73 16.61
C ILE A 243 -14.12 19.35 15.88
N THR A 244 -14.47 18.82 14.70
CA THR A 244 -15.65 19.30 13.95
C THR A 244 -16.70 18.20 13.78
N VAL A 245 -17.97 18.60 13.56
CA VAL A 245 -19.07 17.66 13.26
C VAL A 245 -18.69 16.81 12.04
N LYS A 246 -18.10 17.42 10.99
CA LYS A 246 -17.67 16.71 9.79
C LYS A 246 -16.65 15.61 10.07
N ASP A 247 -15.73 15.83 11.00
CA ASP A 247 -14.72 14.82 11.36
C ASP A 247 -15.35 13.61 12.05
N ILE A 248 -16.35 13.85 12.89
CA ILE A 248 -17.12 12.79 13.55
C ILE A 248 -17.98 12.01 12.55
N GLU A 249 -18.67 12.70 11.65
CA GLU A 249 -19.48 12.06 10.59
C GLU A 249 -18.61 11.19 9.67
N LYS A 250 -17.47 11.70 9.23
CA LYS A 250 -16.51 10.95 8.40
C LYS A 250 -15.94 9.73 9.12
N ALA A 251 -15.65 9.83 10.41
CA ALA A 251 -15.20 8.69 11.20
C ALA A 251 -16.24 7.56 11.26
N GLN A 252 -17.54 7.90 11.23
CA GLN A 252 -18.62 6.91 11.17
C GLN A 252 -18.80 6.30 9.77
N LEU A 253 -18.53 7.08 8.71
CA LEU A 253 -18.63 6.60 7.32
C LEU A 253 -17.50 5.62 6.96
N ASN A 254 -16.32 5.75 7.59
CA ASN A 254 -15.14 4.94 7.30
C ASN A 254 -14.66 4.16 8.54
N PRO A 255 -15.43 3.16 9.04
CA PRO A 255 -15.08 2.42 10.25
C PRO A 255 -13.81 1.57 10.12
N HIS A 256 -13.39 1.28 8.89
CA HIS A 256 -12.18 0.52 8.59
C HIS A 256 -10.94 1.40 8.35
N ALA A 257 -11.08 2.74 8.44
CA ALA A 257 -9.96 3.65 8.19
C ALA A 257 -8.78 3.35 9.13
N ILE A 258 -7.56 3.37 8.57
CA ILE A 258 -6.34 3.24 9.38
C ILE A 258 -5.90 4.62 9.85
N LYS A 259 -5.74 4.75 11.17
CA LYS A 259 -5.37 6.01 11.81
C LYS A 259 -4.18 5.82 12.75
N ASP A 260 -3.44 6.92 12.95
CA ASP A 260 -2.38 6.98 13.96
C ASP A 260 -2.98 7.25 15.37
N GLU A 261 -2.12 7.34 16.39
CA GLU A 261 -2.51 7.63 17.77
C GLU A 261 -3.20 8.99 17.95
N HIS A 262 -3.05 9.89 16.99
CA HIS A 262 -3.71 11.21 16.97
C HIS A 262 -5.01 11.22 16.13
N GLY A 263 -5.50 10.07 15.71
CA GLY A 263 -6.70 9.94 14.89
C GLY A 263 -6.57 10.40 13.44
N ARG A 264 -5.35 10.67 12.95
CA ARG A 264 -5.08 11.11 11.57
C ARG A 264 -4.88 9.88 10.66
N LEU A 265 -5.32 9.99 9.40
CA LEU A 265 -5.09 8.93 8.42
C LEU A 265 -3.60 8.60 8.29
N ARG A 266 -3.28 7.31 8.19
CA ARG A 266 -1.90 6.87 7.93
C ARG A 266 -1.55 7.01 6.46
N VAL A 267 -0.28 7.37 6.21
CA VAL A 267 0.25 7.56 4.85
C VAL A 267 1.69 7.08 4.76
N ALA A 268 2.04 6.48 3.63
CA ALA A 268 3.41 6.18 3.27
C ALA A 268 3.89 7.09 2.14
N ALA A 269 5.20 7.27 2.03
CA ALA A 269 5.81 8.02 0.93
C ALA A 269 7.14 7.40 0.50
N ALA A 270 7.41 7.43 -0.80
CA ALA A 270 8.63 6.91 -1.37
C ALA A 270 9.78 7.90 -1.26
N SER A 271 10.96 7.37 -0.94
CA SER A 271 12.25 8.05 -1.01
C SER A 271 13.24 7.20 -1.81
N THR A 272 14.48 7.64 -1.89
CA THR A 272 15.54 6.98 -2.65
C THR A 272 16.84 6.94 -1.84
N THR A 273 17.96 6.60 -2.49
CA THR A 273 19.30 6.57 -1.90
C THR A 273 20.07 7.89 -2.11
N GLY A 274 21.22 8.03 -1.48
CA GLY A 274 22.08 9.23 -1.61
C GLY A 274 21.63 10.40 -0.76
N ASP A 275 22.27 11.57 -0.98
CA ASP A 275 22.01 12.78 -0.18
C ASP A 275 20.62 13.35 -0.46
N ASP A 276 20.19 13.44 -1.71
CA ASP A 276 18.83 13.88 -2.09
C ASP A 276 17.75 12.97 -1.47
N GLY A 277 18.00 11.67 -1.45
CA GLY A 277 17.10 10.70 -0.82
C GLY A 277 17.03 10.88 0.69
N PHE A 278 18.15 11.20 1.33
CA PHE A 278 18.19 11.46 2.76
C PHE A 278 17.46 12.77 3.13
N GLU A 279 17.72 13.86 2.40
CA GLU A 279 17.04 15.14 2.59
C GLU A 279 15.52 15.00 2.41
N ARG A 280 15.09 14.29 1.36
CA ARG A 280 13.69 13.95 1.12
C ARG A 280 13.10 13.15 2.29
N SER A 281 13.83 12.18 2.80
CA SER A 281 13.38 11.35 3.93
C SER A 281 13.15 12.22 5.17
N LEU A 282 14.03 13.16 5.47
CA LEU A 282 13.87 14.08 6.61
C LEU A 282 12.65 15.00 6.44
N ALA A 283 12.45 15.55 5.26
CA ALA A 283 11.29 16.40 4.97
C ALA A 283 9.95 15.62 5.08
N LEU A 284 9.93 14.34 4.67
CA LEU A 284 8.76 13.47 4.81
C LEU A 284 8.50 13.10 6.27
N ILE A 285 9.53 12.86 7.06
CA ILE A 285 9.43 12.63 8.51
C ILE A 285 8.85 13.86 9.21
N ASP A 286 9.36 15.05 8.88
CA ASP A 286 8.84 16.34 9.40
C ASP A 286 7.38 16.58 8.99
N ALA A 287 6.98 16.16 7.79
CA ALA A 287 5.59 16.22 7.34
C ALA A 287 4.67 15.21 8.05
N GLY A 288 5.22 14.27 8.85
CA GLY A 288 4.47 13.30 9.65
C GLY A 288 4.14 12.02 8.89
N VAL A 289 4.99 11.57 7.95
CA VAL A 289 4.82 10.27 7.28
C VAL A 289 4.87 9.12 8.29
N ASP A 290 3.97 8.14 8.16
CA ASP A 290 3.93 6.97 9.05
C ASP A 290 4.90 5.86 8.61
N LEU A 291 5.13 5.76 7.29
CA LEU A 291 5.95 4.72 6.70
C LEU A 291 6.77 5.29 5.54
N LEU A 292 8.08 5.26 5.68
CA LEU A 292 9.00 5.65 4.61
C LEU A 292 9.33 4.43 3.74
N VAL A 293 9.31 4.59 2.41
CA VAL A 293 9.62 3.52 1.48
C VAL A 293 10.89 3.88 0.70
N ILE A 294 12.01 3.23 0.98
CA ILE A 294 13.23 3.32 0.17
C ILE A 294 13.02 2.44 -1.06
N ASP A 295 12.66 3.09 -2.17
CA ASP A 295 12.12 2.44 -3.37
C ASP A 295 13.10 2.51 -4.54
N THR A 296 13.72 1.37 -4.87
CA THR A 296 14.70 1.21 -5.94
C THR A 296 14.35 0.02 -6.84
N ALA A 297 14.89 0.00 -8.05
CA ALA A 297 14.73 -1.14 -8.98
C ALA A 297 15.49 -2.39 -8.48
N HIS A 298 16.59 -2.19 -7.73
CA HIS A 298 17.41 -3.26 -7.16
C HIS A 298 17.80 -2.93 -5.71
N GLY A 299 17.06 -3.52 -4.77
CA GLY A 299 17.22 -3.29 -3.34
C GLY A 299 18.45 -3.97 -2.71
N HIS A 300 19.00 -5.01 -3.35
CA HIS A 300 20.23 -5.67 -2.88
C HIS A 300 21.48 -4.88 -3.31
N SER A 301 21.49 -3.60 -3.01
CA SER A 301 22.58 -2.67 -3.29
C SER A 301 23.08 -2.05 -1.99
N VAL A 302 24.39 -1.92 -1.85
CA VAL A 302 25.03 -1.28 -0.68
C VAL A 302 24.42 0.10 -0.40
N ARG A 303 24.15 0.89 -1.45
CA ARG A 303 23.51 2.21 -1.33
C ARG A 303 22.14 2.17 -0.64
N VAL A 304 21.38 1.08 -0.83
CA VAL A 304 20.06 0.93 -0.21
C VAL A 304 20.20 0.60 1.28
N SER A 305 21.11 -0.31 1.64
CA SER A 305 21.40 -0.61 3.05
C SER A 305 21.91 0.64 3.79
N GLU A 306 22.85 1.39 3.20
CA GLU A 306 23.36 2.65 3.75
C GLU A 306 22.27 3.70 3.94
N ALA A 307 21.31 3.80 2.98
CA ALA A 307 20.19 4.73 3.10
C ALA A 307 19.27 4.36 4.27
N VAL A 308 18.95 3.08 4.44
CA VAL A 308 18.16 2.58 5.57
C VAL A 308 18.86 2.88 6.89
N GLU A 309 20.14 2.52 7.03
CA GLU A 309 20.92 2.76 8.25
C GLU A 309 21.02 4.26 8.57
N ARG A 310 21.24 5.11 7.55
CA ARG A 310 21.39 6.57 7.72
C ARG A 310 20.10 7.18 8.25
N VAL A 311 18.94 6.80 7.72
CA VAL A 311 17.63 7.26 8.21
C VAL A 311 17.37 6.73 9.62
N LYS A 312 17.67 5.45 9.91
CA LYS A 312 17.50 4.87 11.24
C LYS A 312 18.36 5.53 12.30
N ARG A 313 19.59 5.93 11.98
CA ARG A 313 20.45 6.70 12.89
C ARG A 313 19.87 8.08 13.23
N GLN A 314 19.18 8.73 12.28
CA GLN A 314 18.55 10.02 12.48
C GLN A 314 17.21 9.90 13.22
N SER A 315 16.43 8.88 12.91
CA SER A 315 15.10 8.64 13.50
C SER A 315 14.83 7.14 13.64
N ASN A 316 15.13 6.58 14.79
CA ASN A 316 14.88 5.16 15.06
C ASN A 316 13.38 4.82 15.18
N SER A 317 12.53 5.81 15.42
CA SER A 317 11.08 5.64 15.48
C SER A 317 10.43 5.56 14.09
N THR A 318 11.07 6.07 13.04
CA THR A 318 10.55 6.00 11.67
C THR A 318 10.52 4.57 11.17
N ARG A 319 9.37 4.12 10.66
CA ARG A 319 9.22 2.81 10.03
C ARG A 319 9.65 2.87 8.57
N ILE A 320 10.47 1.91 8.16
CA ILE A 320 11.08 1.87 6.82
C ILE A 320 10.75 0.55 6.13
N VAL A 321 10.20 0.67 4.92
CA VAL A 321 10.15 -0.41 3.92
C VAL A 321 11.33 -0.22 2.98
N ALA A 322 12.07 -1.27 2.69
CA ALA A 322 13.14 -1.22 1.71
C ALA A 322 12.92 -2.25 0.59
N GLY A 323 13.33 -1.93 -0.62
CA GLY A 323 13.22 -2.81 -1.80
C GLY A 323 13.55 -2.09 -3.11
N ASN A 324 13.40 -2.82 -4.28
CA ASN A 324 12.82 -4.15 -4.40
C ASN A 324 13.89 -5.24 -4.37
N VAL A 325 13.51 -6.36 -3.80
CA VAL A 325 14.35 -7.57 -3.75
C VAL A 325 13.59 -8.78 -4.30
N ALA A 326 14.29 -9.89 -4.52
CA ALA A 326 13.69 -11.12 -5.03
C ALA A 326 14.31 -12.40 -4.45
N THR A 327 15.28 -12.29 -3.52
CA THR A 327 15.97 -13.43 -2.90
C THR A 327 16.03 -13.31 -1.39
N ALA A 328 16.18 -14.44 -0.71
CA ALA A 328 16.30 -14.50 0.75
C ALA A 328 17.52 -13.71 1.27
N GLU A 329 18.66 -13.81 0.56
CA GLU A 329 19.89 -13.10 0.92
C GLU A 329 19.69 -11.58 0.86
N ALA A 330 19.00 -11.10 -0.19
CA ALA A 330 18.68 -9.68 -0.33
C ALA A 330 17.73 -9.19 0.76
N ALA A 331 16.72 -10.00 1.12
CA ALA A 331 15.82 -9.71 2.23
C ALA A 331 16.58 -9.61 3.55
N ARG A 332 17.48 -10.57 3.84
CA ARG A 332 18.33 -10.57 5.03
C ARG A 332 19.19 -9.31 5.11
N ALA A 333 19.88 -8.94 4.03
CA ALA A 333 20.74 -7.76 4.01
C ALA A 333 19.98 -6.47 4.37
N LEU A 334 18.74 -6.31 3.88
CA LEU A 334 17.92 -5.15 4.23
C LEU A 334 17.36 -5.20 5.66
N ILE A 335 17.05 -6.40 6.17
CA ILE A 335 16.64 -6.61 7.56
C ILE A 335 17.79 -6.23 8.51
N GLU A 336 19.00 -6.69 8.22
CA GLU A 336 20.22 -6.37 9.00
C GLU A 336 20.54 -4.88 8.97
N ALA A 337 20.25 -4.18 7.87
CA ALA A 337 20.34 -2.72 7.77
C ALA A 337 19.27 -1.96 8.59
N GLY A 338 18.24 -2.66 9.11
CA GLY A 338 17.22 -2.10 9.98
C GLY A 338 15.87 -1.80 9.30
N ALA A 339 15.59 -2.38 8.13
CA ALA A 339 14.27 -2.27 7.51
C ALA A 339 13.18 -2.94 8.35
N ASP A 340 12.02 -2.28 8.50
CA ASP A 340 10.86 -2.79 9.26
C ASP A 340 9.91 -3.64 8.39
N ALA A 341 10.06 -3.59 7.07
CA ALA A 341 9.39 -4.45 6.11
C ALA A 341 10.17 -4.51 4.78
N ILE A 342 10.00 -5.60 4.03
CA ILE A 342 10.73 -5.86 2.78
C ILE A 342 9.75 -5.83 1.61
N LYS A 343 10.08 -5.07 0.56
CA LYS A 343 9.27 -5.00 -0.67
C LYS A 343 9.88 -5.88 -1.76
N VAL A 344 9.07 -6.84 -2.25
CA VAL A 344 9.53 -7.94 -3.11
C VAL A 344 8.92 -7.86 -4.49
N GLY A 345 9.78 -7.84 -5.52
CA GLY A 345 9.36 -7.90 -6.91
C GLY A 345 10.37 -7.25 -7.86
N ILE A 346 11.06 -8.07 -8.66
CA ILE A 346 11.96 -7.62 -9.72
C ILE A 346 11.34 -7.98 -11.07
N GLY A 347 10.80 -6.97 -11.76
CA GLY A 347 10.25 -7.09 -13.10
C GLY A 347 8.85 -7.74 -13.26
N PRO A 348 7.99 -7.91 -12.22
CA PRO A 348 6.67 -8.53 -12.40
C PRO A 348 5.59 -7.54 -12.86
N GLY A 349 5.84 -6.23 -12.83
CA GLY A 349 4.85 -5.20 -13.18
C GLY A 349 4.42 -5.28 -14.65
N SER A 350 3.14 -4.98 -14.93
CA SER A 350 2.54 -5.08 -16.27
C SER A 350 3.16 -4.15 -17.33
N ILE A 351 3.83 -3.09 -16.88
CA ILE A 351 4.51 -2.10 -17.72
C ILE A 351 6.04 -2.09 -17.49
N CYS A 352 6.55 -3.06 -16.73
CA CYS A 352 7.98 -3.24 -16.49
C CYS A 352 8.61 -4.09 -17.61
N THR A 353 9.73 -3.63 -18.15
CA THR A 353 10.49 -4.36 -19.19
C THR A 353 11.87 -4.82 -18.71
N THR A 354 12.19 -4.67 -17.42
CA THR A 354 13.48 -5.08 -16.84
C THR A 354 13.89 -6.50 -17.22
N ARG A 355 12.95 -7.45 -17.17
CA ARG A 355 13.23 -8.86 -17.49
C ARG A 355 13.59 -9.07 -18.95
N VAL A 356 13.11 -8.21 -19.86
CA VAL A 356 13.41 -8.29 -21.30
C VAL A 356 14.64 -7.47 -21.63
N VAL A 357 14.77 -6.27 -21.07
CA VAL A 357 15.85 -5.33 -21.39
C VAL A 357 17.15 -5.73 -20.68
N ALA A 358 17.09 -6.01 -19.39
CA ALA A 358 18.25 -6.38 -18.58
C ALA A 358 18.45 -7.91 -18.42
N GLY A 359 17.44 -8.71 -18.76
CA GLY A 359 17.47 -10.17 -18.53
C GLY A 359 17.40 -10.58 -17.06
N VAL A 360 17.04 -9.66 -16.15
CA VAL A 360 17.06 -9.86 -14.71
C VAL A 360 15.65 -9.92 -14.13
N GLY A 361 15.39 -10.88 -13.26
CA GLY A 361 14.12 -11.02 -12.56
C GLY A 361 13.94 -12.40 -11.96
N VAL A 362 12.95 -12.53 -11.08
CA VAL A 362 12.54 -13.79 -10.48
C VAL A 362 11.01 -13.91 -10.60
N PRO A 363 10.44 -15.07 -10.93
CA PRO A 363 9.00 -15.28 -10.91
C PRO A 363 8.40 -14.91 -9.55
N GLN A 364 7.29 -14.16 -9.56
CA GLN A 364 6.87 -13.38 -8.39
C GLN A 364 6.48 -14.24 -7.19
N LEU A 365 5.79 -15.35 -7.39
CA LEU A 365 5.42 -16.23 -6.28
C LEU A 365 6.66 -16.83 -5.59
N ALA A 366 7.62 -17.31 -6.39
CA ALA A 366 8.89 -17.85 -5.86
C ALA A 366 9.68 -16.79 -5.09
N ALA A 367 9.76 -15.55 -5.61
CA ALA A 367 10.42 -14.44 -4.93
C ALA A 367 9.73 -14.11 -3.58
N VAL A 368 8.39 -14.03 -3.58
CA VAL A 368 7.61 -13.77 -2.36
C VAL A 368 7.85 -14.85 -1.32
N MET A 369 7.77 -16.13 -1.69
CA MET A 369 7.96 -17.25 -0.76
C MET A 369 9.36 -17.27 -0.14
N ALA A 370 10.40 -17.08 -0.96
CA ALA A 370 11.79 -17.06 -0.48
C ALA A 370 12.05 -15.89 0.48
N CYS A 371 11.57 -14.69 0.15
CA CYS A 371 11.72 -13.52 1.00
C CYS A 371 10.86 -13.59 2.26
N ALA A 372 9.64 -14.16 2.16
CA ALA A 372 8.74 -14.32 3.30
C ALA A 372 9.29 -15.32 4.33
N GLU A 373 9.88 -16.43 3.87
CA GLU A 373 10.55 -17.38 4.77
C GLU A 373 11.68 -16.71 5.56
N GLU A 374 12.47 -15.86 4.91
CA GLU A 374 13.53 -15.12 5.60
C GLU A 374 12.97 -14.03 6.52
N GLY A 375 11.97 -13.28 6.05
CA GLY A 375 11.28 -12.27 6.86
C GLY A 375 10.66 -12.85 8.13
N ASP A 376 10.05 -14.01 8.04
CA ASP A 376 9.43 -14.71 9.17
C ASP A 376 10.45 -15.14 10.23
N ARG A 377 11.69 -15.53 9.83
CA ARG A 377 12.78 -15.83 10.78
C ARG A 377 13.14 -14.64 11.67
N HIS A 378 12.96 -13.43 11.17
CA HIS A 378 13.26 -12.17 11.84
C HIS A 378 12.01 -11.45 12.37
N GLY A 379 10.82 -11.98 12.09
CA GLY A 379 9.53 -11.35 12.39
C GLY A 379 9.32 -10.05 11.61
N ILE A 380 9.87 -9.94 10.39
CA ILE A 380 9.76 -8.79 9.48
C ILE A 380 8.80 -9.14 8.34
N PRO A 381 7.70 -8.38 8.17
CA PRO A 381 6.72 -8.65 7.13
C PRO A 381 7.25 -8.34 5.72
N VAL A 382 6.68 -9.05 4.73
CA VAL A 382 7.01 -8.92 3.31
C VAL A 382 5.82 -8.35 2.55
N ILE A 383 6.08 -7.45 1.60
CA ILE A 383 5.10 -6.85 0.70
C ILE A 383 5.34 -7.41 -0.71
N ALA A 384 4.34 -8.08 -1.29
CA ALA A 384 4.38 -8.52 -2.68
C ALA A 384 4.08 -7.34 -3.61
N ASP A 385 5.07 -6.89 -4.39
CA ASP A 385 4.96 -5.73 -5.27
C ASP A 385 4.99 -6.14 -6.74
N GLY A 386 3.86 -5.98 -7.43
CA GLY A 386 3.68 -6.26 -8.84
C GLY A 386 3.18 -7.67 -9.18
N GLY A 387 2.76 -7.84 -10.44
CA GLY A 387 2.24 -9.10 -10.97
C GLY A 387 0.78 -9.42 -10.61
N ILE A 388 0.11 -8.56 -9.85
CA ILE A 388 -1.28 -8.75 -9.40
C ILE A 388 -2.24 -8.16 -10.44
N LYS A 389 -2.94 -9.02 -11.15
CA LYS A 389 -3.92 -8.69 -12.19
C LYS A 389 -5.36 -8.88 -11.74
N PHE A 390 -5.58 -9.80 -10.81
CA PHE A 390 -6.88 -10.21 -10.28
C PHE A 390 -6.83 -10.39 -8.76
N SER A 391 -7.99 -10.47 -8.13
CA SER A 391 -8.09 -10.79 -6.69
C SER A 391 -7.53 -12.18 -6.33
N GLY A 392 -7.57 -13.12 -7.27
CA GLY A 392 -6.93 -14.43 -7.12
C GLY A 392 -5.42 -14.35 -6.98
N ASP A 393 -4.76 -13.42 -7.70
CA ASP A 393 -3.31 -13.20 -7.56
C ASP A 393 -2.96 -12.57 -6.21
N LEU A 394 -3.80 -11.65 -5.72
CA LEU A 394 -3.71 -11.12 -4.36
C LEU A 394 -3.78 -12.25 -3.33
N ALA A 395 -4.76 -13.15 -3.45
CA ALA A 395 -4.89 -14.30 -2.56
C ALA A 395 -3.67 -15.22 -2.62
N LYS A 396 -3.14 -15.52 -3.81
CA LYS A 396 -1.92 -16.33 -3.99
C LYS A 396 -0.69 -15.65 -3.38
N ALA A 397 -0.54 -14.33 -3.53
CA ALA A 397 0.57 -13.58 -2.92
C ALA A 397 0.55 -13.68 -1.38
N LEU A 398 -0.62 -13.52 -0.76
CA LEU A 398 -0.79 -13.62 0.68
C LEU A 398 -0.62 -15.05 1.19
N ALA A 399 -1.21 -16.04 0.51
CA ALA A 399 -0.97 -17.47 0.81
C ALA A 399 0.51 -17.84 0.67
N GLY A 400 1.23 -17.25 -0.29
CA GLY A 400 2.66 -17.42 -0.51
C GLY A 400 3.56 -16.77 0.57
N GLY A 401 2.97 -16.13 1.57
CA GLY A 401 3.72 -15.60 2.71
C GLY A 401 3.79 -14.07 2.79
N ALA A 402 3.33 -13.33 1.78
CA ALA A 402 3.26 -11.88 1.89
C ALA A 402 2.28 -11.45 3.00
N ALA A 403 2.64 -10.42 3.74
CA ALA A 403 1.73 -9.78 4.70
C ALA A 403 0.77 -8.83 4.00
N CYS A 404 1.24 -8.15 2.95
CA CYS A 404 0.49 -7.19 2.16
C CYS A 404 0.86 -7.31 0.68
N ALA A 405 0.03 -6.75 -0.18
CA ALA A 405 0.31 -6.64 -1.61
C ALA A 405 0.27 -5.19 -2.09
N MET A 406 1.23 -4.79 -2.92
CA MET A 406 1.26 -3.48 -3.56
C MET A 406 0.68 -3.57 -4.97
N VAL A 407 -0.26 -2.69 -5.29
CA VAL A 407 -1.07 -2.74 -6.49
C VAL A 407 -0.91 -1.44 -7.29
N GLY A 408 -0.57 -1.55 -8.57
CA GLY A 408 -0.42 -0.43 -9.52
C GLY A 408 -1.56 -0.37 -10.54
N SER A 409 -1.51 -1.20 -11.58
CA SER A 409 -2.42 -1.15 -12.74
C SER A 409 -3.91 -1.25 -12.41
N LEU A 410 -4.27 -1.98 -11.35
CA LEU A 410 -5.65 -2.10 -10.92
C LEU A 410 -6.21 -0.78 -10.37
N LEU A 411 -5.36 0.06 -9.78
CA LEU A 411 -5.73 1.35 -9.20
C LEU A 411 -5.49 2.55 -10.16
N ALA A 412 -4.59 2.42 -11.14
CA ALA A 412 -4.24 3.50 -12.06
C ALA A 412 -5.42 4.06 -12.86
N GLY A 413 -6.47 3.25 -13.11
CA GLY A 413 -7.68 3.66 -13.84
C GLY A 413 -8.78 4.29 -12.98
N THR A 414 -8.53 4.56 -11.70
CA THR A 414 -9.58 5.07 -10.79
C THR A 414 -9.61 6.59 -10.71
N ASP A 415 -10.70 7.14 -10.16
CA ASP A 415 -10.90 8.60 -10.01
C ASP A 415 -9.79 9.26 -9.19
N GLU A 416 -9.30 8.57 -8.16
CA GLU A 416 -8.32 9.07 -7.20
C GLU A 416 -6.87 8.99 -7.70
N SER A 417 -6.60 8.22 -8.77
CA SER A 417 -5.28 8.21 -9.39
C SER A 417 -5.00 9.50 -10.15
N PRO A 418 -3.73 9.95 -10.26
CA PRO A 418 -3.38 11.13 -11.04
C PRO A 418 -3.72 10.99 -12.53
N GLY A 419 -3.85 12.14 -13.21
CA GLY A 419 -4.14 12.23 -14.64
C GLY A 419 -5.63 12.30 -14.97
N GLU A 420 -5.90 12.75 -16.19
CA GLU A 420 -7.27 12.96 -16.71
C GLU A 420 -7.82 11.70 -17.37
N VAL A 421 -9.15 11.61 -17.39
CA VAL A 421 -9.87 10.59 -18.15
C VAL A 421 -10.01 11.08 -19.58
N TYR A 422 -9.65 10.26 -20.55
CA TYR A 422 -9.82 10.57 -21.98
C TYR A 422 -10.53 9.44 -22.73
N LEU A 423 -11.18 9.80 -23.82
CA LEU A 423 -11.92 8.87 -24.65
C LEU A 423 -11.00 8.34 -25.79
N TYR A 424 -10.92 7.03 -25.92
CA TYR A 424 -10.20 6.37 -27.00
C TYR A 424 -11.01 5.17 -27.52
N GLN A 425 -11.28 5.11 -28.81
CA GLN A 425 -12.07 4.05 -29.46
C GLN A 425 -13.41 3.74 -28.75
N GLY A 426 -14.12 4.80 -28.30
CA GLY A 426 -15.42 4.66 -27.64
C GLY A 426 -15.38 4.21 -26.18
N ARG A 427 -14.20 4.08 -25.57
CA ARG A 427 -14.01 3.73 -24.16
C ARG A 427 -13.17 4.78 -23.43
N SER A 428 -13.43 4.94 -22.14
CA SER A 428 -12.68 5.85 -21.28
C SER A 428 -11.43 5.17 -20.72
N TYR A 429 -10.30 5.90 -20.74
CA TYR A 429 -9.00 5.44 -20.29
C TYR A 429 -8.31 6.48 -19.42
N LYS A 430 -7.30 6.04 -18.66
CA LYS A 430 -6.30 6.90 -17.98
C LYS A 430 -4.90 6.47 -18.38
N SER A 431 -3.96 7.40 -18.39
CA SER A 431 -2.54 7.11 -18.61
C SER A 431 -2.00 6.22 -17.48
N TYR A 432 -1.16 5.27 -17.85
CA TYR A 432 -0.42 4.44 -16.91
C TYR A 432 0.98 4.18 -17.44
N ARG A 433 2.02 4.47 -16.64
CA ARG A 433 3.41 4.31 -17.09
C ARG A 433 4.29 3.70 -16.02
N GLY A 434 5.32 2.97 -16.48
CA GLY A 434 6.38 2.46 -15.63
C GLY A 434 7.30 3.58 -15.14
N MET A 435 7.79 3.46 -13.91
CA MET A 435 8.78 4.40 -13.38
C MET A 435 10.11 4.38 -14.15
N GLY A 436 10.40 3.29 -14.89
CA GLY A 436 11.52 3.17 -15.83
C GLY A 436 11.19 3.57 -17.27
N SER A 437 10.03 4.18 -17.55
CA SER A 437 9.73 4.75 -18.87
C SER A 437 10.52 6.04 -19.10
N VAL A 438 10.74 6.39 -20.36
CA VAL A 438 11.47 7.63 -20.73
C VAL A 438 10.83 8.86 -20.07
N GLY A 439 9.51 9.00 -20.15
CA GLY A 439 8.81 10.15 -19.58
C GLY A 439 8.80 10.17 -18.04
N ALA A 440 8.86 9.02 -17.36
CA ALA A 440 9.00 8.99 -15.92
C ALA A 440 10.43 9.32 -15.47
N MET A 441 11.44 8.77 -16.17
CA MET A 441 12.86 9.04 -15.88
C MET A 441 13.21 10.52 -16.12
N ALA A 442 12.68 11.13 -17.16
CA ALA A 442 12.84 12.56 -17.43
C ALA A 442 12.26 13.48 -16.34
N ARG A 443 11.34 12.97 -15.50
CA ARG A 443 10.72 13.70 -14.38
C ARG A 443 11.34 13.40 -13.01
N GLY A 444 12.42 12.60 -12.94
CA GLY A 444 13.18 12.37 -11.72
C GLY A 444 13.28 10.92 -11.25
N SER A 445 12.75 9.91 -11.97
CA SER A 445 12.88 8.51 -11.57
C SER A 445 14.11 7.78 -12.14
N ALA A 446 15.00 8.49 -12.86
CA ALA A 446 16.20 7.91 -13.46
C ALA A 446 17.17 7.31 -12.40
N ASP A 447 17.25 7.88 -11.22
CA ASP A 447 18.05 7.39 -10.09
C ASP A 447 17.57 6.03 -9.56
N ARG A 448 16.26 5.71 -9.67
CA ARG A 448 15.70 4.39 -9.35
C ARG A 448 16.38 3.28 -10.16
N TYR A 449 16.83 3.61 -11.37
CA TYR A 449 17.48 2.71 -12.33
C TYR A 449 18.99 2.98 -12.46
N PHE A 450 19.58 3.70 -11.50
CA PHE A 450 21.00 4.06 -11.46
C PHE A 450 21.48 4.85 -12.70
N GLN A 451 20.58 5.66 -13.29
CA GLN A 451 20.83 6.46 -14.50
C GLN A 451 20.74 7.97 -14.23
N GLN A 452 20.90 8.44 -13.00
CA GLN A 452 20.83 9.86 -12.64
C GLN A 452 21.89 10.73 -13.30
N GLU A 453 23.04 10.15 -13.69
CA GLU A 453 24.12 10.86 -14.35
C GLU A 453 23.92 11.03 -15.87
N VAL A 454 22.88 10.42 -16.43
CA VAL A 454 22.57 10.47 -17.87
C VAL A 454 21.73 11.72 -18.16
N ASN A 455 22.38 12.81 -18.58
CA ASN A 455 21.71 14.08 -18.89
C ASN A 455 21.00 14.09 -20.24
N ASP A 456 21.38 13.21 -21.17
CA ASP A 456 20.79 13.11 -22.50
C ASP A 456 19.69 12.06 -22.50
N GLN A 457 18.43 12.47 -22.66
CA GLN A 457 17.28 11.56 -22.68
C GLN A 457 17.39 10.46 -23.75
N MET A 458 18.09 10.74 -24.86
CA MET A 458 18.32 9.75 -25.93
C MET A 458 19.30 8.64 -25.54
N LYS A 459 20.04 8.82 -24.45
CA LYS A 459 20.98 7.83 -23.92
C LYS A 459 20.42 7.04 -22.74
N LEU A 460 19.23 7.38 -22.25
CA LEU A 460 18.55 6.59 -21.24
C LEU A 460 18.20 5.21 -21.80
N VAL A 461 18.39 4.18 -20.97
CA VAL A 461 17.94 2.81 -21.27
C VAL A 461 16.65 2.55 -20.48
N PRO A 462 15.46 2.65 -21.10
CA PRO A 462 14.21 2.48 -20.39
C PRO A 462 13.96 1.01 -20.03
N GLU A 463 13.52 0.80 -18.79
CA GLU A 463 13.08 -0.48 -18.26
C GLU A 463 11.56 -0.50 -17.99
N GLY A 464 10.81 0.31 -18.70
CA GLY A 464 9.36 0.41 -18.60
C GLY A 464 8.76 1.13 -19.79
N ILE A 465 7.47 0.90 -20.01
CA ILE A 465 6.70 1.52 -21.10
C ILE A 465 5.69 2.54 -20.57
N GLU A 466 5.19 3.36 -21.47
CA GLU A 466 4.02 4.21 -21.28
C GLU A 466 2.83 3.60 -22.00
N GLY A 467 1.69 3.57 -21.35
CA GLY A 467 0.47 2.96 -21.87
C GLY A 467 -0.77 3.58 -21.24
N GLN A 468 -1.86 2.89 -21.36
CA GLN A 468 -3.16 3.30 -20.82
C GLN A 468 -3.87 2.13 -20.16
N VAL A 469 -4.70 2.43 -19.18
CA VAL A 469 -5.59 1.46 -18.53
C VAL A 469 -7.04 1.90 -18.66
N PRO A 470 -8.00 0.97 -18.75
CA PRO A 470 -9.40 1.33 -18.75
C PRO A 470 -9.79 2.08 -17.47
N TYR A 471 -10.59 3.13 -17.63
CA TYR A 471 -11.19 3.85 -16.51
C TYR A 471 -12.16 2.93 -15.74
N LYS A 472 -12.14 3.03 -14.42
CA LYS A 472 -12.84 2.09 -13.52
C LYS A 472 -13.79 2.77 -12.52
N GLY A 473 -13.86 4.11 -12.53
CA GLY A 473 -14.60 4.87 -11.51
C GLY A 473 -13.85 4.89 -10.16
N PRO A 474 -14.58 5.05 -9.03
CA PRO A 474 -13.98 5.19 -7.70
C PRO A 474 -13.13 3.98 -7.28
N ALA A 475 -11.99 4.23 -6.63
CA ALA A 475 -11.10 3.19 -6.08
C ALA A 475 -11.81 2.26 -5.10
N ALA A 476 -12.79 2.76 -4.35
CA ALA A 476 -13.58 1.96 -3.43
C ALA A 476 -14.22 0.73 -4.09
N GLY A 477 -14.71 0.85 -5.34
CA GLY A 477 -15.25 -0.28 -6.11
C GLY A 477 -14.20 -1.35 -6.40
N VAL A 478 -13.00 -0.94 -6.81
CA VAL A 478 -11.88 -1.85 -7.09
C VAL A 478 -11.42 -2.55 -5.81
N LEU A 479 -11.25 -1.81 -4.73
CA LEU A 479 -10.84 -2.35 -3.43
C LEU A 479 -11.86 -3.33 -2.86
N HIS A 480 -13.17 -3.04 -3.03
CA HIS A 480 -14.25 -3.96 -2.64
C HIS A 480 -14.15 -5.30 -3.38
N GLN A 481 -13.92 -5.28 -4.70
CA GLN A 481 -13.76 -6.50 -5.50
C GLN A 481 -12.51 -7.30 -5.11
N LEU A 482 -11.40 -6.63 -4.84
CA LEU A 482 -10.15 -7.28 -4.38
C LEU A 482 -10.35 -7.94 -3.01
N ALA A 483 -10.95 -7.23 -2.06
CA ALA A 483 -11.26 -7.76 -0.72
C ALA A 483 -12.26 -8.92 -0.78
N GLY A 484 -13.29 -8.81 -1.63
CA GLY A 484 -14.30 -9.83 -1.83
C GLY A 484 -13.70 -11.12 -2.40
N GLY A 485 -12.84 -11.01 -3.42
CA GLY A 485 -12.15 -12.17 -3.99
C GLY A 485 -11.16 -12.82 -3.03
N LEU A 486 -10.44 -12.05 -2.22
CA LEU A 486 -9.60 -12.58 -1.15
C LEU A 486 -10.42 -13.37 -0.11
N ARG A 487 -11.52 -12.80 0.37
CA ARG A 487 -12.42 -13.46 1.32
C ARG A 487 -13.01 -14.76 0.74
N ALA A 488 -13.37 -14.75 -0.54
CA ALA A 488 -13.83 -15.95 -1.23
C ALA A 488 -12.74 -17.04 -1.25
N ALA A 489 -11.50 -16.69 -1.60
CA ALA A 489 -10.37 -17.63 -1.60
C ALA A 489 -10.14 -18.23 -0.20
N MET A 490 -10.15 -17.40 0.85
CA MET A 490 -10.02 -17.86 2.24
C MET A 490 -11.20 -18.74 2.66
N GLY A 491 -12.42 -18.42 2.25
CA GLY A 491 -13.60 -19.27 2.46
C GLY A 491 -13.47 -20.63 1.79
N TYR A 492 -13.01 -20.71 0.53
CA TYR A 492 -12.77 -21.98 -0.16
C TYR A 492 -11.66 -22.83 0.46
N THR A 493 -10.69 -22.22 1.11
CA THR A 493 -9.56 -22.91 1.75
C THR A 493 -9.77 -23.17 3.25
N GLY A 494 -10.88 -22.71 3.84
CA GLY A 494 -11.19 -22.87 5.26
C GLY A 494 -10.39 -21.97 6.20
N ALA A 495 -9.75 -20.93 5.68
CA ALA A 495 -8.92 -20.04 6.47
C ALA A 495 -9.74 -18.89 7.07
N LYS A 496 -9.83 -18.81 8.41
CA LYS A 496 -10.55 -17.77 9.14
C LYS A 496 -9.84 -16.42 9.19
N ASP A 497 -8.53 -16.44 9.08
CA ASP A 497 -7.64 -15.27 9.13
C ASP A 497 -6.42 -15.45 8.21
N LEU A 498 -5.66 -14.38 7.96
CA LEU A 498 -4.50 -14.42 7.07
C LEU A 498 -3.36 -15.27 7.62
N GLU A 499 -3.19 -15.40 8.92
CA GLU A 499 -2.17 -16.25 9.52
C GLU A 499 -2.45 -17.73 9.22
N THR A 500 -3.70 -18.16 9.43
CA THR A 500 -4.18 -19.49 9.05
C THR A 500 -4.03 -19.72 7.54
N PHE A 501 -4.39 -18.71 6.73
CA PHE A 501 -4.29 -18.79 5.27
C PHE A 501 -2.85 -19.00 4.80
N ARG A 502 -1.90 -18.25 5.34
CA ARG A 502 -0.46 -18.41 5.04
C ARG A 502 0.08 -19.78 5.44
N ARG A 503 -0.41 -20.33 6.56
CA ARG A 503 0.11 -21.59 7.13
C ARG A 503 -0.49 -22.83 6.47
N GLU A 504 -1.76 -22.80 6.11
CA GLU A 504 -2.54 -24.01 5.75
C GLU A 504 -2.89 -24.08 4.26
N ALA A 505 -2.86 -22.96 3.53
CA ALA A 505 -3.13 -22.99 2.10
C ALA A 505 -2.15 -23.89 1.34
N THR A 506 -2.69 -24.58 0.35
CA THR A 506 -1.92 -25.47 -0.52
C THR A 506 -2.02 -25.03 -1.96
N PHE A 507 -0.90 -24.95 -2.66
CA PHE A 507 -0.85 -24.66 -4.08
C PHE A 507 -0.81 -25.94 -4.91
N VAL A 508 -1.57 -25.95 -6.00
CA VAL A 508 -1.48 -26.94 -7.07
C VAL A 508 -0.81 -26.29 -8.27
N LYS A 509 0.28 -26.87 -8.75
CA LYS A 509 0.92 -26.43 -10.00
C LYS A 509 0.04 -26.81 -11.19
N ILE A 510 -0.16 -25.88 -12.11
CA ILE A 510 -1.02 -26.06 -13.28
C ILE A 510 -0.23 -25.95 -14.59
N SER A 511 -0.79 -26.53 -15.65
CA SER A 511 -0.26 -26.39 -17.01
C SER A 511 -0.79 -25.11 -17.69
N PRO A 512 -0.17 -24.65 -18.78
CA PRO A 512 -0.71 -23.56 -19.58
C PRO A 512 -2.14 -23.85 -20.10
N ALA A 513 -2.48 -25.11 -20.35
CA ALA A 513 -3.84 -25.52 -20.72
C ALA A 513 -4.84 -25.29 -19.59
N ALA A 514 -4.48 -25.64 -18.34
CA ALA A 514 -5.32 -25.37 -17.17
C ALA A 514 -5.42 -23.86 -16.87
N LEU A 515 -4.41 -23.07 -17.19
CA LEU A 515 -4.50 -21.61 -17.12
C LEU A 515 -5.52 -21.08 -18.14
N ALA A 516 -5.52 -21.60 -19.38
CA ALA A 516 -6.52 -21.23 -20.39
C ALA A 516 -7.94 -21.63 -19.97
N GLU A 517 -8.12 -22.83 -19.38
CA GLU A 517 -9.36 -23.29 -18.80
C GLU A 517 -9.87 -22.40 -17.65
N SER A 518 -8.96 -21.78 -16.90
CA SER A 518 -9.29 -20.87 -15.80
C SER A 518 -9.90 -19.55 -16.26
N HIS A 519 -9.73 -19.17 -17.50
CA HIS A 519 -10.35 -17.99 -18.11
C HIS A 519 -11.66 -18.35 -18.80
N VAL A 520 -12.53 -17.35 -18.96
CA VAL A 520 -13.75 -17.52 -19.76
C VAL A 520 -13.39 -17.98 -21.17
N HIS A 521 -13.94 -19.10 -21.59
CA HIS A 521 -13.72 -19.74 -22.90
C HIS A 521 -15.04 -20.24 -23.49
N ASP A 522 -15.08 -20.43 -24.81
CA ASP A 522 -16.21 -20.98 -25.57
C ASP A 522 -17.53 -20.19 -25.46
N VAL A 523 -17.48 -18.93 -24.99
CA VAL A 523 -18.63 -18.03 -24.89
C VAL A 523 -18.24 -16.60 -25.27
N THR A 524 -19.19 -15.85 -25.81
CA THR A 524 -19.03 -14.42 -26.03
C THR A 524 -19.53 -13.64 -24.82
N ILE A 525 -18.66 -12.80 -24.24
CA ILE A 525 -19.05 -11.96 -23.09
C ILE A 525 -20.00 -10.87 -23.57
N THR A 526 -21.26 -10.93 -23.15
CA THR A 526 -22.27 -9.90 -23.47
C THR A 526 -22.32 -8.80 -22.42
N ARG A 527 -21.86 -9.09 -21.18
CA ARG A 527 -21.74 -8.12 -20.08
C ARG A 527 -20.51 -8.44 -19.25
N GLU A 528 -19.57 -7.52 -19.19
CA GLU A 528 -18.37 -7.63 -18.34
C GLU A 528 -18.76 -7.60 -16.86
N SER A 529 -18.07 -8.39 -16.03
CA SER A 529 -18.20 -8.30 -14.58
C SER A 529 -17.20 -7.25 -14.02
N PRO A 530 -17.48 -6.63 -12.86
CA PRO A 530 -16.61 -5.61 -12.29
C PRO A 530 -15.18 -6.10 -12.02
N ASN A 531 -15.01 -7.40 -11.73
CA ASN A 531 -13.74 -8.03 -11.34
C ASN A 531 -13.11 -8.88 -12.45
N TYR A 532 -13.78 -9.02 -13.59
CA TYR A 532 -13.26 -9.76 -14.76
C TYR A 532 -13.63 -9.04 -16.06
N ARG A 533 -12.62 -8.66 -16.83
CA ARG A 533 -12.76 -8.14 -18.18
C ARG A 533 -12.16 -9.14 -19.16
N GLY A 534 -12.82 -9.37 -20.28
CA GLY A 534 -12.29 -10.21 -21.34
C GLY A 534 -10.91 -9.70 -21.83
N ARG A 535 -10.06 -10.61 -22.25
CA ARG A 535 -8.75 -10.29 -22.87
C ARG A 535 -8.93 -9.69 -24.24
#